data_07e07e01a2ec6206f867fbdb0103fa0e
#
_entry.id   07e07e01a2ec6206f867fbdb0103fa0e
#
_cell.length_a   1.000
_cell.length_b   1.000
_cell.length_c   1.000
_cell.angle_alpha   90.00
_cell.angle_beta   90.00
_cell.angle_gamma   90.00
#
_symmetry.space_group_name_H-M   'P 1'
#
loop_
_entity.id
_entity.type
_entity.pdbx_description
1 polymer ?
#
loop_
_entity_poly.entity_id
_entity_poly.type
_entity_poly.pdbx_seq_one_letter_code
_entity_poly.pdbx_strand_id
1 'polypeptide(L)'
;MRARRLAARWLIPVEGAPIDHGALLIGSDGRVQAVGPDSAIPRPSGVVAEDFGDAVILPGLINTHTHLELTGFEGRVKEREFPAWIRQLRELKTTRAPAEYVEAARRGLAACYAAGVTTIADTGDSGAALQALAEAGGSGVPYLEVFGPHPAQAAESLAGLRERVTSLRGWTGNRVGLGVSPHAPYTVSGPLFRAVADWSRKESLPLAVHMAESPAETEFLANGSGPFAEAWEARGIPLPRPSGLSPVGWLAKHGVLTERTLCIHAVQLDQMDIDRLADSGAAVAHCPLSNQAHRHGVAPLAALLQAGIRVGIGTDSEVSVGPLDLVAEARAARKLARLTAEALIELCTLGGARALGLAGATGSLRIGKWADCVVIGVKKATEATAKSSPAELVLASSTADVLLTCLGGRDVYRAL
;
A
#
# COMPACT_ATOMS: atom_id res chain seq x y z
N MET A 1 23.16 5.04 -15.24
CA MET A 1 22.12 4.72 -16.27
C MET A 1 22.26 5.72 -17.42
N ARG A 2 21.68 5.49 -18.61
CA ARG A 2 21.60 6.52 -19.66
C ARG A 2 20.40 7.42 -19.41
N ALA A 3 20.55 8.72 -19.69
CA ALA A 3 19.42 9.64 -19.66
C ALA A 3 18.35 9.24 -20.70
N ARG A 4 17.08 9.49 -20.41
CA ARG A 4 15.94 9.09 -21.25
C ARG A 4 14.95 10.25 -21.38
N ARG A 5 14.25 10.25 -22.51
CA ARG A 5 13.15 11.16 -22.73
C ARG A 5 11.91 10.35 -23.16
N LEU A 6 10.84 10.46 -22.38
CA LEU A 6 9.58 9.81 -22.67
C LEU A 6 8.57 10.87 -23.10
N ALA A 7 7.80 10.61 -24.14
CA ALA A 7 6.73 11.47 -24.62
C ALA A 7 5.44 10.66 -24.84
N ALA A 8 4.30 11.30 -24.68
CA ALA A 8 3.00 10.73 -25.00
C ALA A 8 1.98 11.85 -25.21
N ARG A 9 0.83 11.50 -25.74
CA ARG A 9 -0.28 12.44 -25.91
C ARG A 9 -0.66 13.13 -24.61
N TRP A 10 -0.66 12.43 -23.48
CA TRP A 10 -1.00 13.02 -22.19
C TRP A 10 0.10 12.77 -21.16
N LEU A 11 0.36 13.78 -20.33
CA LEU A 11 1.19 13.63 -19.15
C LEU A 11 0.47 14.22 -17.93
N ILE A 12 0.30 13.44 -16.87
CA ILE A 12 -0.28 13.85 -15.60
C ILE A 12 0.86 13.98 -14.59
N PRO A 13 1.33 15.20 -14.23
CA PRO A 13 2.41 15.37 -13.26
C PRO A 13 1.97 15.14 -11.82
N VAL A 14 0.65 15.18 -11.55
CA VAL A 14 -0.05 15.17 -10.26
C VAL A 14 0.10 16.49 -9.50
N GLU A 15 1.31 17.03 -9.38
CA GLU A 15 1.51 18.40 -8.90
C GLU A 15 1.45 19.36 -10.09
N GLY A 16 0.22 19.76 -10.49
CA GLY A 16 -0.07 20.62 -11.62
C GLY A 16 -1.12 20.02 -12.55
N ALA A 17 -1.53 20.80 -13.54
CA ALA A 17 -2.55 20.37 -14.51
C ALA A 17 -2.00 19.30 -15.47
N PRO A 18 -2.85 18.40 -16.00
CA PRO A 18 -2.46 17.51 -17.08
C PRO A 18 -1.96 18.28 -18.31
N ILE A 19 -0.98 17.73 -19.00
CA ILE A 19 -0.29 18.33 -20.13
C ILE A 19 -0.64 17.56 -21.41
N ASP A 20 -1.21 18.25 -22.38
CA ASP A 20 -1.41 17.70 -23.72
C ASP A 20 -0.08 17.69 -24.47
N HIS A 21 0.21 16.60 -25.19
CA HIS A 21 1.51 16.35 -25.82
C HIS A 21 2.66 16.60 -24.84
N GLY A 22 2.69 15.81 -23.74
CA GLY A 22 3.63 15.98 -22.65
C GLY A 22 4.91 15.15 -22.84
N ALA A 23 6.02 15.66 -22.28
CA ALA A 23 7.27 14.92 -22.21
C ALA A 23 7.94 15.01 -20.84
N LEU A 24 8.69 13.94 -20.51
CA LEU A 24 9.47 13.78 -19.30
C LEU A 24 10.94 13.53 -19.68
N LEU A 25 11.85 14.34 -19.16
CA LEU A 25 13.31 14.10 -19.28
C LEU A 25 13.82 13.52 -17.96
N ILE A 26 14.46 12.36 -18.06
CA ILE A 26 15.02 11.60 -16.94
C ILE A 26 16.54 11.67 -17.02
N GLY A 27 17.17 12.08 -15.93
CA GLY A 27 18.62 12.14 -15.80
C GLY A 27 19.27 10.77 -15.68
N SER A 28 20.56 10.72 -15.88
CA SER A 28 21.38 9.52 -15.67
C SER A 28 21.41 9.03 -14.21
N ASP A 29 21.03 9.91 -13.28
CA ASP A 29 20.84 9.64 -11.85
C ASP A 29 19.45 9.06 -11.51
N GLY A 30 18.60 8.89 -12.52
CA GLY A 30 17.24 8.36 -12.35
C GLY A 30 16.20 9.34 -11.81
N ARG A 31 16.52 10.65 -11.85
CA ARG A 31 15.63 11.71 -11.38
C ARG A 31 14.98 12.47 -12.53
N VAL A 32 13.82 13.05 -12.25
CA VAL A 32 13.14 13.97 -13.16
C VAL A 32 13.99 15.24 -13.31
N GLN A 33 14.43 15.53 -14.54
CA GLN A 33 15.18 16.75 -14.88
C GLN A 33 14.28 17.83 -15.49
N ALA A 34 13.30 17.42 -16.31
CA ALA A 34 12.32 18.33 -16.88
C ALA A 34 11.00 17.59 -17.15
N VAL A 35 9.91 18.32 -17.04
CA VAL A 35 8.55 17.85 -17.34
C VAL A 35 7.73 19.02 -17.88
N GLY A 36 6.98 18.79 -18.96
CA GLY A 36 6.21 19.85 -19.59
C GLY A 36 5.71 19.47 -20.97
N PRO A 37 5.19 20.45 -21.75
CA PRO A 37 4.85 20.25 -23.16
C PRO A 37 6.08 19.74 -23.95
N ASP A 38 5.86 18.80 -24.86
CA ASP A 38 6.91 18.13 -25.65
C ASP A 38 7.83 19.14 -26.37
N SER A 39 7.25 20.22 -26.88
CA SER A 39 7.98 21.30 -27.56
C SER A 39 8.94 22.09 -26.65
N ALA A 40 8.68 22.10 -25.34
CA ALA A 40 9.49 22.82 -24.35
C ALA A 40 10.56 21.95 -23.66
N ILE A 41 10.46 20.62 -23.77
CA ILE A 41 11.40 19.71 -23.09
C ILE A 41 12.63 19.47 -23.98
N PRO A 42 13.85 19.69 -23.46
CA PRO A 42 15.08 19.50 -24.19
C PRO A 42 15.21 18.10 -24.82
N ARG A 43 15.92 18.06 -25.97
CA ARG A 43 16.29 16.82 -26.70
C ARG A 43 17.81 16.71 -26.79
N PRO A 44 18.52 16.46 -25.68
CA PRO A 44 19.99 16.41 -25.71
C PRO A 44 20.48 15.26 -26.59
N SER A 45 21.62 15.46 -27.27
CA SER A 45 22.26 14.39 -28.02
C SER A 45 22.65 13.21 -27.12
N GLY A 46 22.46 11.97 -27.60
CA GLY A 46 22.79 10.76 -26.84
C GLY A 46 21.74 10.34 -25.80
N VAL A 47 20.63 11.06 -25.66
CA VAL A 47 19.49 10.66 -24.85
C VAL A 47 18.61 9.68 -25.64
N VAL A 48 18.21 8.57 -25.00
CA VAL A 48 17.22 7.64 -25.56
C VAL A 48 15.85 8.31 -25.50
N ALA A 49 15.27 8.59 -26.67
CA ALA A 49 13.94 9.19 -26.78
C ALA A 49 12.91 8.17 -27.24
N GLU A 50 11.78 8.10 -26.55
CA GLU A 50 10.65 7.23 -26.87
C GLU A 50 9.37 8.04 -26.88
N ASP A 51 8.53 7.83 -27.89
CA ASP A 51 7.18 8.40 -27.98
C ASP A 51 6.16 7.27 -27.99
N PHE A 52 5.25 7.30 -27.03
CA PHE A 52 4.22 6.28 -26.82
C PHE A 52 2.89 6.61 -27.54
N GLY A 53 2.83 7.72 -28.28
CA GLY A 53 1.65 8.09 -29.04
C GLY A 53 0.40 8.27 -28.16
N ASP A 54 -0.68 7.57 -28.48
CA ASP A 54 -1.95 7.62 -27.73
C ASP A 54 -1.82 6.92 -26.37
N ALA A 55 -1.12 7.54 -25.45
CA ALA A 55 -0.88 7.06 -24.08
C ALA A 55 -0.92 8.20 -23.05
N VAL A 56 -0.98 7.84 -21.78
CA VAL A 56 -0.84 8.72 -20.63
C VAL A 56 0.42 8.34 -19.86
N ILE A 57 1.33 9.31 -19.65
CA ILE A 57 2.43 9.21 -18.71
C ILE A 57 1.98 9.80 -17.38
N LEU A 58 2.13 9.06 -16.28
CA LEU A 58 1.84 9.55 -14.93
C LEU A 58 2.87 9.01 -13.94
N PRO A 59 2.94 9.54 -12.69
CA PRO A 59 3.81 8.95 -11.66
C PRO A 59 3.46 7.47 -11.50
N GLY A 60 4.47 6.66 -11.22
CA GLY A 60 4.26 5.26 -10.88
C GLY A 60 3.31 5.13 -9.70
N LEU A 61 2.41 4.17 -9.78
CA LEU A 61 1.41 3.93 -8.74
C LEU A 61 2.08 3.47 -7.45
N ILE A 62 1.49 3.85 -6.32
CA ILE A 62 1.98 3.53 -4.97
C ILE A 62 0.93 2.69 -4.26
N ASN A 63 1.24 1.44 -4.06
CA ASN A 63 0.39 0.50 -3.33
C ASN A 63 0.72 0.58 -1.84
N THR A 64 -0.19 1.12 -1.04
CA THR A 64 0.06 1.39 0.38
C THR A 64 -0.17 0.19 1.30
N HIS A 65 -0.65 -0.93 0.76
CA HIS A 65 -0.78 -2.18 1.51
C HIS A 65 -0.89 -3.39 0.59
N THR A 66 0.00 -4.36 0.81
CA THR A 66 0.00 -5.68 0.19
C THR A 66 0.45 -6.76 1.18
N HIS A 67 0.31 -8.03 0.74
CA HIS A 67 0.93 -9.21 1.35
C HIS A 67 1.57 -10.04 0.23
N LEU A 68 2.72 -9.59 -0.30
CA LEU A 68 3.38 -10.23 -1.45
C LEU A 68 3.79 -11.69 -1.17
N GLU A 69 4.09 -12.02 0.08
CA GLU A 69 4.44 -13.38 0.47
C GLU A 69 3.27 -14.38 0.34
N LEU A 70 2.03 -13.88 0.18
CA LEU A 70 0.82 -14.72 -0.01
C LEU A 70 0.52 -15.01 -1.48
N THR A 71 1.25 -14.42 -2.42
CA THR A 71 1.07 -14.66 -3.87
C THR A 71 1.08 -16.15 -4.20
N GLY A 72 0.07 -16.57 -4.99
CA GLY A 72 -0.14 -17.97 -5.36
C GLY A 72 -1.00 -18.77 -4.38
N PHE A 73 -1.59 -18.11 -3.37
CA PHE A 73 -2.64 -18.71 -2.54
C PHE A 73 -4.05 -18.32 -3.00
N GLU A 74 -4.18 -17.55 -4.06
CA GLU A 74 -5.46 -17.19 -4.65
C GLU A 74 -6.38 -18.39 -4.83
N GLY A 75 -7.64 -18.26 -4.43
CA GLY A 75 -8.66 -19.29 -4.52
C GLY A 75 -8.41 -20.56 -3.69
N ARG A 76 -7.35 -20.62 -2.86
CA ARG A 76 -7.08 -21.77 -1.99
C ARG A 76 -7.78 -21.68 -0.63
N VAL A 77 -8.07 -20.48 -0.15
CA VAL A 77 -8.91 -20.27 1.03
C VAL A 77 -10.37 -20.30 0.59
N LYS A 78 -11.17 -21.17 1.22
CA LYS A 78 -12.59 -21.42 0.86
C LYS A 78 -13.57 -20.88 1.90
N GLU A 79 -13.09 -20.60 3.09
CA GLU A 79 -13.90 -20.01 4.15
C GLU A 79 -14.36 -18.60 3.77
N ARG A 80 -15.58 -18.25 4.16
CA ARG A 80 -16.19 -16.96 3.84
C ARG A 80 -16.30 -16.04 5.05
N GLU A 81 -16.43 -16.63 6.23
CA GLU A 81 -16.45 -15.88 7.49
C GLU A 81 -15.02 -15.49 7.85
N PHE A 82 -14.78 -14.21 8.06
CA PHE A 82 -13.43 -13.64 8.18
C PHE A 82 -12.55 -14.31 9.26
N PRO A 83 -13.03 -14.60 10.49
CA PRO A 83 -12.20 -15.30 11.48
C PRO A 83 -11.83 -16.74 11.07
N ALA A 84 -12.73 -17.45 10.37
CA ALA A 84 -12.46 -18.76 9.82
C ALA A 84 -11.51 -18.70 8.62
N TRP A 85 -11.65 -17.66 7.77
CA TRP A 85 -10.76 -17.38 6.66
C TRP A 85 -9.32 -17.16 7.13
N ILE A 86 -9.12 -16.31 8.17
CA ILE A 86 -7.80 -16.10 8.78
C ILE A 86 -7.20 -17.42 9.30
N ARG A 87 -8.00 -18.25 9.97
CA ARG A 87 -7.54 -19.54 10.47
C ARG A 87 -7.05 -20.42 9.32
N GLN A 88 -7.85 -20.57 8.26
CA GLN A 88 -7.50 -21.38 7.09
C GLN A 88 -6.27 -20.82 6.38
N LEU A 89 -6.15 -19.50 6.25
CA LEU A 89 -4.95 -18.86 5.68
C LEU A 89 -3.69 -19.18 6.50
N ARG A 90 -3.79 -19.12 7.83
CA ARG A 90 -2.66 -19.47 8.70
C ARG A 90 -2.24 -20.93 8.53
N GLU A 91 -3.17 -21.87 8.45
CA GLU A 91 -2.91 -23.26 8.15
C GLU A 91 -2.22 -23.42 6.79
N LEU A 92 -2.73 -22.72 5.78
CA LEU A 92 -2.15 -22.73 4.44
C LEU A 92 -0.71 -22.16 4.42
N LYS A 93 -0.43 -21.12 5.19
CA LYS A 93 0.94 -20.57 5.33
C LYS A 93 1.93 -21.63 5.83
N THR A 94 1.54 -22.53 6.75
CA THR A 94 2.45 -23.56 7.27
C THR A 94 2.88 -24.59 6.23
N THR A 95 2.19 -24.67 5.09
CA THR A 95 2.53 -25.59 4.00
C THR A 95 3.65 -25.07 3.09
N ARG A 96 4.07 -23.79 3.24
CA ARG A 96 5.08 -23.15 2.39
C ARG A 96 6.44 -23.16 3.06
N ALA A 97 7.46 -23.64 2.36
CA ALA A 97 8.84 -23.58 2.83
C ALA A 97 9.39 -22.13 2.80
N PRO A 98 10.38 -21.77 3.62
CA PRO A 98 10.92 -20.40 3.66
C PRO A 98 11.33 -19.82 2.31
N ALA A 99 12.00 -20.60 1.46
CA ALA A 99 12.41 -20.15 0.13
C ALA A 99 11.22 -19.86 -0.81
N GLU A 100 10.10 -20.55 -0.63
CA GLU A 100 8.89 -20.34 -1.44
C GLU A 100 8.19 -19.02 -1.13
N TYR A 101 8.36 -18.47 0.09
CA TYR A 101 7.86 -17.14 0.42
C TYR A 101 8.58 -16.05 -0.39
N VAL A 102 9.90 -16.16 -0.54
CA VAL A 102 10.68 -15.21 -1.35
C VAL A 102 10.27 -15.29 -2.81
N GLU A 103 10.09 -16.50 -3.34
CA GLU A 103 9.63 -16.67 -4.71
C GLU A 103 8.19 -16.16 -4.93
N ALA A 104 7.31 -16.36 -3.96
CA ALA A 104 5.98 -15.78 -3.98
C ALA A 104 6.04 -14.24 -3.99
N ALA A 105 6.86 -13.65 -3.13
CA ALA A 105 7.04 -12.20 -3.07
C ALA A 105 7.63 -11.63 -4.37
N ARG A 106 8.57 -12.33 -5.02
CA ARG A 106 9.09 -11.94 -6.34
C ARG A 106 7.99 -11.94 -7.41
N ARG A 107 7.13 -12.97 -7.44
CA ARG A 107 5.99 -13.02 -8.37
C ARG A 107 4.98 -11.91 -8.11
N GLY A 108 4.61 -11.68 -6.86
CA GLY A 108 3.72 -10.57 -6.48
C GLY A 108 4.30 -9.20 -6.83
N LEU A 109 5.61 -9.01 -6.62
CA LEU A 109 6.32 -7.80 -7.02
C LEU A 109 6.29 -7.61 -8.55
N ALA A 110 6.53 -8.68 -9.32
CA ALA A 110 6.45 -8.62 -10.78
C ALA A 110 5.03 -8.29 -11.26
N ALA A 111 3.99 -8.85 -10.61
CA ALA A 111 2.59 -8.51 -10.88
C ALA A 111 2.29 -7.04 -10.58
N CYS A 112 2.78 -6.50 -9.47
CA CYS A 112 2.69 -5.08 -9.16
C CYS A 112 3.36 -4.20 -10.22
N TYR A 113 4.55 -4.57 -10.67
CA TYR A 113 5.23 -3.84 -11.76
C TYR A 113 4.44 -3.89 -13.08
N ALA A 114 3.88 -5.04 -13.43
CA ALA A 114 3.01 -5.17 -14.60
C ALA A 114 1.72 -4.35 -14.49
N ALA A 115 1.26 -4.06 -13.28
CA ALA A 115 0.11 -3.20 -13.01
C ALA A 115 0.47 -1.71 -12.85
N GLY A 116 1.71 -1.29 -13.15
CA GLY A 116 2.13 0.11 -13.07
C GLY A 116 2.55 0.60 -11.68
N VAL A 117 2.60 -0.29 -10.68
CA VAL A 117 3.02 0.05 -9.32
C VAL A 117 4.54 0.12 -9.24
N THR A 118 5.08 1.21 -8.68
CA THR A 118 6.53 1.42 -8.52
C THR A 118 6.99 1.43 -7.07
N THR A 119 6.08 1.70 -6.13
CA THR A 119 6.40 1.75 -4.69
C THR A 119 5.36 0.95 -3.91
N ILE A 120 5.83 0.12 -3.00
CA ILE A 120 4.99 -0.87 -2.32
C ILE A 120 5.21 -0.78 -0.81
N ALA A 121 4.13 -0.68 -0.05
CA ALA A 121 4.10 -1.02 1.36
C ALA A 121 3.53 -2.44 1.50
N ASP A 122 4.26 -3.27 2.22
CA ASP A 122 3.90 -4.69 2.37
C ASP A 122 3.91 -5.07 3.84
N THR A 123 3.00 -5.91 4.27
CA THR A 123 3.03 -6.50 5.61
C THR A 123 3.20 -8.01 5.49
N GLY A 124 4.13 -8.55 6.28
CA GLY A 124 4.44 -9.97 6.27
C GLY A 124 5.38 -10.36 7.39
N ASP A 125 5.38 -11.63 7.78
CA ASP A 125 6.18 -12.11 8.92
C ASP A 125 7.47 -12.82 8.50
N SER A 126 7.62 -13.18 7.22
CA SER A 126 8.79 -13.90 6.71
C SER A 126 9.99 -13.00 6.35
N GLY A 127 9.74 -11.71 6.06
CA GLY A 127 10.75 -10.79 5.51
C GLY A 127 10.97 -10.95 4.00
N ALA A 128 10.22 -11.84 3.34
CA ALA A 128 10.37 -12.16 1.92
C ALA A 128 10.17 -10.95 1.00
N ALA A 129 9.21 -10.07 1.31
CA ALA A 129 8.96 -8.87 0.53
C ALA A 129 10.14 -7.89 0.58
N LEU A 130 10.81 -7.76 1.73
CA LEU A 130 12.02 -6.93 1.86
C LEU A 130 13.15 -7.47 0.97
N GLN A 131 13.40 -8.78 1.02
CA GLN A 131 14.41 -9.41 0.18
C GLN A 131 14.08 -9.26 -1.31
N ALA A 132 12.84 -9.54 -1.72
CA ALA A 132 12.41 -9.42 -3.11
C ALA A 132 12.57 -7.97 -3.64
N LEU A 133 12.18 -6.97 -2.86
CA LEU A 133 12.35 -5.56 -3.21
C LEU A 133 13.82 -5.16 -3.32
N ALA A 134 14.66 -5.58 -2.38
CA ALA A 134 16.08 -5.26 -2.39
C ALA A 134 16.79 -5.88 -3.60
N GLU A 135 16.57 -7.16 -3.89
CA GLU A 135 17.13 -7.88 -5.05
C GLU A 135 16.70 -7.27 -6.38
N ALA A 136 15.44 -6.84 -6.48
CA ALA A 136 14.92 -6.17 -7.67
C ALA A 136 15.39 -4.70 -7.81
N GLY A 137 16.10 -4.15 -6.82
CA GLY A 137 16.37 -2.70 -6.77
C GLY A 137 15.07 -1.90 -6.74
N GLY A 138 14.08 -2.37 -6.00
CA GLY A 138 12.74 -1.86 -5.88
C GLY A 138 12.62 -0.59 -5.04
N SER A 139 11.38 -0.22 -4.72
CA SER A 139 11.06 0.92 -3.85
C SER A 139 9.89 0.56 -2.94
N GLY A 140 9.99 0.88 -1.65
CA GLY A 140 8.89 0.64 -0.74
C GLY A 140 9.29 0.52 0.73
N VAL A 141 8.30 0.17 1.54
CA VAL A 141 8.44 -0.04 2.98
C VAL A 141 7.76 -1.36 3.36
N PRO A 142 8.48 -2.48 3.38
CA PRO A 142 8.01 -3.69 4.05
C PRO A 142 7.94 -3.48 5.56
N TYR A 143 6.83 -3.88 6.17
CA TYR A 143 6.58 -3.88 7.60
C TYR A 143 6.61 -5.31 8.12
N LEU A 144 7.56 -5.62 8.97
CA LEU A 144 7.72 -6.96 9.52
C LEU A 144 6.69 -7.22 10.61
N GLU A 145 5.82 -8.19 10.37
CA GLU A 145 4.72 -8.52 11.29
C GLU A 145 5.21 -9.25 12.54
N VAL A 146 4.55 -8.96 13.65
CA VAL A 146 4.63 -9.70 14.90
C VAL A 146 3.24 -10.07 15.40
N PHE A 147 3.13 -11.33 15.84
CA PHE A 147 1.95 -11.89 16.50
C PHE A 147 2.30 -12.19 17.95
N GLY A 148 1.30 -12.19 18.82
CA GLY A 148 1.46 -12.47 20.23
C GLY A 148 0.21 -12.08 21.04
N PRO A 149 -0.86 -12.89 20.93
CA PRO A 149 -2.11 -12.60 21.64
C PRO A 149 -2.00 -12.82 23.16
N HIS A 150 -1.12 -13.72 23.62
CA HIS A 150 -0.96 -13.98 25.06
C HIS A 150 -0.10 -12.91 25.72
N PRO A 151 -0.62 -12.15 26.71
CA PRO A 151 0.11 -11.04 27.32
C PRO A 151 1.45 -11.42 27.95
N ALA A 152 1.55 -12.62 28.54
CA ALA A 152 2.79 -13.11 29.17
C ALA A 152 3.93 -13.34 28.15
N GLN A 153 3.62 -13.49 26.86
CA GLN A 153 4.60 -13.70 25.77
C GLN A 153 5.07 -12.38 25.15
N ALA A 154 4.60 -11.23 25.60
CA ALA A 154 4.89 -9.94 24.97
C ALA A 154 6.40 -9.64 24.89
N ALA A 155 7.16 -9.96 25.94
CA ALA A 155 8.61 -9.71 25.97
C ALA A 155 9.36 -10.62 24.99
N GLU A 156 8.99 -11.90 24.91
CA GLU A 156 9.56 -12.88 23.98
C GLU A 156 9.24 -12.52 22.53
N SER A 157 7.97 -12.21 22.22
CA SER A 157 7.54 -11.80 20.89
C SER A 157 8.26 -10.54 20.41
N LEU A 158 8.46 -9.55 21.30
CA LEU A 158 9.24 -8.35 20.99
C LEU A 158 10.72 -8.68 20.75
N ALA A 159 11.32 -9.56 21.56
CA ALA A 159 12.71 -9.96 21.38
C ALA A 159 12.91 -10.64 20.02
N GLY A 160 12.04 -11.58 19.63
CA GLY A 160 12.06 -12.21 18.32
C GLY A 160 11.85 -11.24 17.16
N LEU A 161 10.97 -10.24 17.31
CA LEU A 161 10.81 -9.18 16.31
C LEU A 161 12.11 -8.37 16.13
N ARG A 162 12.75 -7.99 17.24
CA ARG A 162 14.01 -7.22 17.22
C ARG A 162 15.13 -7.99 16.54
N GLU A 163 15.25 -9.26 16.82
CA GLU A 163 16.23 -10.15 16.19
C GLU A 163 16.02 -10.23 14.68
N ARG A 164 14.78 -10.46 14.22
CA ARG A 164 14.43 -10.48 12.80
C ARG A 164 14.70 -9.13 12.12
N VAL A 165 14.32 -8.02 12.72
CA VAL A 165 14.62 -6.67 12.19
C VAL A 165 16.14 -6.48 12.06
N THR A 166 16.92 -6.89 13.06
CA THR A 166 18.38 -6.79 13.03
C THR A 166 18.99 -7.60 11.89
N SER A 167 18.54 -8.85 11.71
CA SER A 167 19.04 -9.73 10.63
C SER A 167 18.67 -9.23 9.24
N LEU A 168 17.56 -8.51 9.11
CA LEU A 168 17.05 -8.03 7.82
C LEU A 168 17.53 -6.61 7.45
N ARG A 169 18.17 -5.87 8.36
CA ARG A 169 18.64 -4.48 8.09
C ARG A 169 19.61 -4.39 6.91
N GLY A 170 20.35 -5.43 6.61
CA GLY A 170 21.26 -5.49 5.47
C GLY A 170 20.57 -5.39 4.10
N TRP A 171 19.26 -5.64 4.03
CA TRP A 171 18.48 -5.52 2.81
C TRP A 171 17.90 -4.11 2.58
N THR A 172 18.02 -3.21 3.56
CA THR A 172 17.53 -1.82 3.41
C THR A 172 18.50 -0.96 2.59
N GLY A 173 17.99 0.09 1.97
CA GLY A 173 18.80 1.00 1.14
C GLY A 173 18.06 2.31 0.85
N ASN A 174 18.57 3.08 -0.10
CA ASN A 174 18.04 4.41 -0.42
C ASN A 174 16.56 4.44 -0.81
N ARG A 175 16.02 3.31 -1.29
CA ARG A 175 14.64 3.21 -1.80
C ARG A 175 13.80 2.17 -1.09
N VAL A 176 14.43 1.30 -0.31
CA VAL A 176 13.76 0.22 0.42
C VAL A 176 13.99 0.46 1.91
N GLY A 177 12.91 0.84 2.59
CA GLY A 177 12.86 0.98 4.04
C GLY A 177 12.51 -0.34 4.72
N LEU A 178 12.44 -0.30 6.06
CA LEU A 178 11.93 -1.40 6.88
C LEU A 178 11.11 -0.80 8.02
N GLY A 179 9.89 -1.27 8.15
CA GLY A 179 8.98 -0.96 9.26
C GLY A 179 8.67 -2.18 10.10
N VAL A 180 7.80 -2.00 11.08
CA VAL A 180 7.28 -3.07 11.94
C VAL A 180 5.75 -3.02 11.96
N SER A 181 5.12 -4.19 12.10
CA SER A 181 3.67 -4.30 12.18
C SER A 181 3.25 -5.22 13.32
N PRO A 182 2.82 -4.70 14.48
CA PRO A 182 1.99 -5.49 15.37
C PRO A 182 0.65 -5.71 14.67
N HIS A 183 0.46 -6.92 14.12
CA HIS A 183 -0.49 -7.25 13.07
C HIS A 183 -1.88 -6.60 13.25
N ALA A 184 -2.64 -7.05 14.25
CA ALA A 184 -4.01 -6.57 14.51
C ALA A 184 -4.41 -6.79 15.97
N PRO A 185 -5.38 -6.02 16.51
CA PRO A 185 -5.83 -6.16 17.91
C PRO A 185 -6.33 -7.55 18.29
N TYR A 186 -6.82 -8.33 17.34
CA TYR A 186 -7.30 -9.70 17.58
C TYR A 186 -6.20 -10.77 17.48
N THR A 187 -4.96 -10.39 17.20
CA THR A 187 -3.80 -11.30 17.12
C THR A 187 -2.60 -10.87 17.96
N VAL A 188 -2.68 -9.70 18.58
CA VAL A 188 -1.61 -9.10 19.36
C VAL A 188 -2.15 -8.56 20.68
N SER A 189 -1.51 -8.86 21.79
CA SER A 189 -1.91 -8.38 23.12
C SER A 189 -1.58 -6.90 23.32
N GLY A 190 -2.33 -6.21 24.20
CA GLY A 190 -2.09 -4.81 24.54
C GLY A 190 -0.67 -4.52 25.05
N PRO A 191 -0.09 -5.33 25.95
CA PRO A 191 1.31 -5.18 26.36
C PRO A 191 2.30 -5.26 25.20
N LEU A 192 2.09 -6.17 24.22
CA LEU A 192 2.96 -6.26 23.05
C LEU A 192 2.80 -5.06 22.14
N PHE A 193 1.57 -4.59 21.88
CA PHE A 193 1.34 -3.36 21.12
C PHE A 193 2.12 -2.18 21.69
N ARG A 194 2.00 -1.94 23.01
CA ARG A 194 2.73 -0.87 23.69
C ARG A 194 4.24 -1.03 23.53
N ALA A 195 4.75 -2.23 23.77
CA ALA A 195 6.18 -2.51 23.71
C ALA A 195 6.75 -2.31 22.29
N VAL A 196 6.02 -2.74 21.23
CA VAL A 196 6.41 -2.50 19.85
C VAL A 196 6.33 -1.03 19.48
N ALA A 197 5.26 -0.31 19.88
CA ALA A 197 5.11 1.12 19.63
C ALA A 197 6.23 1.94 20.31
N ASP A 198 6.58 1.65 21.55
CA ASP A 198 7.66 2.31 22.27
C ASP A 198 9.01 2.06 21.60
N TRP A 199 9.26 0.82 21.20
CA TRP A 199 10.48 0.46 20.52
C TRP A 199 10.56 1.07 19.11
N SER A 200 9.50 1.03 18.34
CA SER A 200 9.48 1.62 16.99
C SER A 200 9.78 3.11 16.99
N ARG A 201 9.23 3.85 17.98
CA ARG A 201 9.55 5.27 18.18
C ARG A 201 11.02 5.48 18.50
N LYS A 202 11.59 4.69 19.43
CA LYS A 202 13.00 4.77 19.81
C LYS A 202 13.94 4.52 18.63
N GLU A 203 13.64 3.54 17.81
CA GLU A 203 14.44 3.16 16.62
C GLU A 203 14.06 3.96 15.37
N SER A 204 13.10 4.87 15.47
CA SER A 204 12.59 5.61 14.31
C SER A 204 12.05 4.72 13.19
N LEU A 205 11.53 3.54 13.50
CA LEU A 205 10.91 2.64 12.54
C LEU A 205 9.46 3.09 12.24
N PRO A 206 9.01 3.11 11.00
CA PRO A 206 7.58 3.28 10.71
C PRO A 206 6.81 2.05 11.17
N LEU A 207 5.55 2.26 11.56
CA LEU A 207 4.68 1.22 12.08
C LEU A 207 3.43 1.08 11.21
N ALA A 208 3.02 -0.14 10.89
CA ALA A 208 1.73 -0.44 10.27
C ALA A 208 0.88 -1.30 11.20
N VAL A 209 -0.44 -1.21 11.08
CA VAL A 209 -1.38 -2.01 11.86
C VAL A 209 -2.70 -2.18 11.12
N HIS A 210 -3.19 -3.42 11.02
CA HIS A 210 -4.58 -3.68 10.60
C HIS A 210 -5.50 -3.25 11.75
N MET A 211 -6.45 -2.40 11.47
CA MET A 211 -7.33 -1.88 12.51
C MET A 211 -8.70 -1.48 12.01
N ALA A 212 -9.68 -1.65 12.87
CA ALA A 212 -11.08 -1.29 12.59
C ALA A 212 -11.54 -1.92 11.27
N GLU A 213 -11.05 -3.13 11.00
CA GLU A 213 -11.27 -3.82 9.73
C GLU A 213 -12.66 -4.44 9.68
N SER A 214 -13.08 -5.10 10.75
CA SER A 214 -14.34 -5.86 10.79
C SER A 214 -15.20 -5.56 12.03
N PRO A 215 -16.53 -5.79 11.95
CA PRO A 215 -17.40 -5.73 13.12
C PRO A 215 -16.95 -6.67 14.24
N ALA A 216 -16.42 -7.85 13.90
CA ALA A 216 -15.93 -8.84 14.87
C ALA A 216 -14.73 -8.31 15.68
N GLU A 217 -13.85 -7.51 15.09
CA GLU A 217 -12.75 -6.84 15.80
C GLU A 217 -13.30 -5.83 16.80
N THR A 218 -14.27 -5.01 16.39
CA THR A 218 -14.91 -4.01 17.24
C THR A 218 -15.59 -4.69 18.43
N GLU A 219 -16.36 -5.76 18.22
CA GLU A 219 -17.00 -6.55 19.26
C GLU A 219 -15.98 -7.12 20.24
N PHE A 220 -14.91 -7.72 19.72
CA PHE A 220 -13.84 -8.29 20.54
C PHE A 220 -13.21 -7.29 21.49
N LEU A 221 -12.89 -6.08 21.00
CA LEU A 221 -12.23 -5.06 21.85
C LEU A 221 -13.19 -4.36 22.79
N ALA A 222 -14.40 -4.05 22.34
CA ALA A 222 -15.37 -3.34 23.17
C ALA A 222 -15.93 -4.23 24.27
N ASN A 223 -16.29 -5.46 23.95
CA ASN A 223 -17.09 -6.36 24.81
C ASN A 223 -16.32 -7.59 25.30
N GLY A 224 -15.16 -7.93 24.71
CA GLY A 224 -14.47 -9.19 24.99
C GLY A 224 -15.24 -10.41 24.52
N SER A 225 -16.07 -10.29 23.49
CA SER A 225 -16.96 -11.34 22.96
C SER A 225 -16.78 -11.53 21.46
N GLY A 226 -17.55 -12.44 20.88
CA GLY A 226 -17.55 -12.74 19.46
C GLY A 226 -16.49 -13.73 19.03
N PRO A 227 -16.38 -14.00 17.71
CA PRO A 227 -15.63 -15.13 17.19
C PRO A 227 -14.11 -15.04 17.46
N PHE A 228 -13.56 -13.84 17.64
CA PHE A 228 -12.15 -13.69 18.04
C PHE A 228 -11.94 -14.02 19.51
N ALA A 229 -12.89 -13.70 20.39
CA ALA A 229 -12.86 -14.10 21.79
C ALA A 229 -12.92 -15.62 21.92
N GLU A 230 -13.87 -16.27 21.25
CA GLU A 230 -13.98 -17.73 21.18
C GLU A 230 -12.69 -18.40 20.70
N ALA A 231 -12.04 -17.82 19.66
CA ALA A 231 -10.78 -18.32 19.15
C ALA A 231 -9.61 -18.16 20.15
N TRP A 232 -9.63 -17.14 21.01
CA TRP A 232 -8.64 -16.97 22.07
C TRP A 232 -8.90 -17.97 23.21
N GLU A 233 -10.15 -18.12 23.67
CA GLU A 233 -10.55 -19.07 24.72
C GLU A 233 -10.20 -20.50 24.34
N ALA A 234 -10.50 -20.93 23.10
CA ALA A 234 -10.18 -22.26 22.59
C ALA A 234 -8.67 -22.58 22.62
N ARG A 235 -7.83 -21.53 22.69
CA ARG A 235 -6.35 -21.63 22.77
C ARG A 235 -5.82 -21.38 24.16
N GLY A 236 -6.68 -21.20 25.18
CA GLY A 236 -6.29 -20.88 26.55
C GLY A 236 -5.66 -19.49 26.70
N ILE A 237 -5.95 -18.56 25.78
CA ILE A 237 -5.44 -17.20 25.81
C ILE A 237 -6.38 -16.33 26.66
N PRO A 238 -5.86 -15.57 27.65
CA PRO A 238 -6.70 -14.70 28.45
C PRO A 238 -7.36 -13.62 27.60
N LEU A 239 -8.67 -13.50 27.72
CA LEU A 239 -9.41 -12.44 27.04
C LEU A 239 -9.00 -11.05 27.52
N PRO A 240 -8.94 -10.05 26.64
CA PRO A 240 -8.80 -8.67 27.08
C PRO A 240 -10.03 -8.28 27.92
N ARG A 241 -9.81 -7.49 28.97
CA ARG A 241 -10.94 -6.93 29.70
C ARG A 241 -11.78 -6.07 28.76
N PRO A 242 -13.13 -6.20 28.78
CA PRO A 242 -13.99 -5.32 28.02
C PRO A 242 -13.59 -3.87 28.22
N SER A 243 -13.25 -3.19 27.15
CA SER A 243 -12.71 -1.83 27.23
C SER A 243 -13.75 -0.75 26.97
N GLY A 244 -14.87 -1.10 26.32
CA GLY A 244 -15.84 -0.16 25.79
C GLY A 244 -15.27 0.76 24.69
N LEU A 245 -14.05 0.49 24.22
CA LEU A 245 -13.36 1.31 23.22
C LEU A 245 -13.52 0.73 21.81
N SER A 246 -13.55 1.64 20.83
CA SER A 246 -13.32 1.29 19.45
C SER A 246 -11.90 0.76 19.22
N PRO A 247 -11.60 0.09 18.11
CA PRO A 247 -10.23 -0.30 17.74
C PRO A 247 -9.25 0.88 17.74
N VAL A 248 -9.65 2.04 17.21
CA VAL A 248 -8.85 3.28 17.22
C VAL A 248 -8.59 3.76 18.63
N GLY A 249 -9.65 3.86 19.47
CA GLY A 249 -9.53 4.25 20.86
C GLY A 249 -8.63 3.31 21.67
N TRP A 250 -8.70 2.01 21.38
CA TRP A 250 -7.87 1.00 22.01
C TRP A 250 -6.40 1.14 21.61
N LEU A 251 -6.10 1.33 20.31
CA LEU A 251 -4.73 1.55 19.83
C LEU A 251 -4.14 2.85 20.35
N ALA A 252 -4.93 3.93 20.44
CA ALA A 252 -4.52 5.19 21.04
C ALA A 252 -4.12 5.01 22.52
N LYS A 253 -4.91 4.25 23.30
CA LYS A 253 -4.58 3.89 24.71
C LYS A 253 -3.26 3.14 24.84
N HIS A 254 -2.84 2.41 23.83
CA HIS A 254 -1.57 1.68 23.80
C HIS A 254 -0.43 2.47 23.17
N GLY A 255 -0.65 3.73 22.78
CA GLY A 255 0.36 4.63 22.23
C GLY A 255 0.83 4.26 20.83
N VAL A 256 -0.01 3.58 20.05
CA VAL A 256 0.31 3.11 18.69
C VAL A 256 0.18 4.22 17.66
N LEU A 257 -0.82 5.11 17.82
CA LEU A 257 -1.14 6.13 16.82
C LEU A 257 -0.17 7.30 16.89
N THR A 258 0.54 7.52 15.81
CA THR A 258 1.50 8.63 15.62
C THR A 258 1.55 9.01 14.13
N GLU A 259 2.20 10.11 13.80
CA GLU A 259 2.46 10.54 12.42
C GLU A 259 3.21 9.51 11.55
N ARG A 260 3.85 8.51 12.19
CA ARG A 260 4.59 7.42 11.53
C ARG A 260 3.81 6.10 11.49
N THR A 261 2.54 6.13 11.89
CA THR A 261 1.67 4.96 11.87
C THR A 261 0.82 4.94 10.61
N LEU A 262 0.83 3.81 9.92
CA LEU A 262 -0.06 3.47 8.82
C LEU A 262 -1.16 2.55 9.33
N CYS A 263 -2.38 3.04 9.38
CA CYS A 263 -3.57 2.30 9.76
C CYS A 263 -4.18 1.64 8.53
N ILE A 264 -4.25 0.32 8.49
CA ILE A 264 -4.73 -0.43 7.32
C ILE A 264 -6.22 -0.71 7.50
N HIS A 265 -7.00 -0.65 6.43
CA HIS A 265 -8.45 -0.79 6.29
C HIS A 265 -9.27 0.38 6.82
N ALA A 266 -9.31 0.62 8.13
CA ALA A 266 -10.03 1.74 8.75
C ALA A 266 -11.52 1.82 8.33
N VAL A 267 -12.24 0.69 8.44
CA VAL A 267 -13.64 0.54 7.99
C VAL A 267 -14.63 0.92 9.08
N GLN A 268 -14.45 0.34 10.28
CA GLN A 268 -15.37 0.45 11.42
C GLN A 268 -15.01 1.67 12.27
N LEU A 269 -15.27 2.88 11.75
CA LEU A 269 -14.94 4.15 12.40
C LEU A 269 -16.18 4.96 12.69
N ASP A 270 -16.22 5.58 13.86
CA ASP A 270 -17.13 6.66 14.18
C ASP A 270 -16.43 8.05 14.05
N GLN A 271 -17.14 9.13 14.30
CA GLN A 271 -16.57 10.48 14.18
C GLN A 271 -15.44 10.71 15.19
N MET A 272 -15.55 10.16 16.41
CA MET A 272 -14.50 10.31 17.43
C MET A 272 -13.21 9.58 17.02
N ASP A 273 -13.33 8.48 16.28
CA ASP A 273 -12.19 7.75 15.74
C ASP A 273 -11.49 8.53 14.64
N ILE A 274 -12.26 9.16 13.76
CA ILE A 274 -11.73 10.03 12.70
C ILE A 274 -10.99 11.22 13.32
N ASP A 275 -11.56 11.87 14.34
CA ASP A 275 -10.93 12.97 15.04
C ASP A 275 -9.61 12.53 15.69
N ARG A 276 -9.59 11.37 16.36
CA ARG A 276 -8.35 10.81 16.95
C ARG A 276 -7.28 10.50 15.92
N LEU A 277 -7.67 9.94 14.77
CA LEU A 277 -6.73 9.68 13.68
C LEU A 277 -6.13 10.99 13.15
N ALA A 278 -6.95 12.02 12.95
CA ALA A 278 -6.51 13.34 12.51
C ALA A 278 -5.55 13.97 13.52
N ASP A 279 -5.90 13.98 14.81
CA ASP A 279 -5.08 14.54 15.89
C ASP A 279 -3.74 13.81 16.05
N SER A 280 -3.71 12.49 15.82
CA SER A 280 -2.49 11.68 15.91
C SER A 280 -1.54 11.89 14.72
N GLY A 281 -2.03 12.42 13.61
CA GLY A 281 -1.33 12.49 12.35
C GLY A 281 -1.10 11.12 11.67
N ALA A 282 -1.74 10.05 12.12
CA ALA A 282 -1.65 8.74 11.47
C ALA A 282 -2.17 8.77 10.03
N ALA A 283 -1.64 7.90 9.19
CA ALA A 283 -2.09 7.74 7.81
C ALA A 283 -2.98 6.50 7.66
N VAL A 284 -3.74 6.43 6.58
CA VAL A 284 -4.63 5.30 6.27
C VAL A 284 -4.25 4.67 4.94
N ALA A 285 -4.14 3.34 4.91
CA ALA A 285 -4.11 2.52 3.70
C ALA A 285 -5.51 1.93 3.49
N HIS A 286 -6.23 2.44 2.50
CA HIS A 286 -7.60 2.02 2.20
C HIS A 286 -7.62 0.94 1.13
N CYS A 287 -8.25 -0.22 1.42
CA CYS A 287 -8.30 -1.40 0.55
C CYS A 287 -9.76 -1.73 0.19
N PRO A 288 -10.40 -0.97 -0.70
CA PRO A 288 -11.84 -1.05 -0.92
C PRO A 288 -12.34 -2.41 -1.42
N LEU A 289 -11.61 -3.09 -2.31
CA LEU A 289 -12.03 -4.38 -2.83
C LEU A 289 -11.90 -5.49 -1.78
N SER A 290 -10.83 -5.49 -0.96
CA SER A 290 -10.68 -6.42 0.14
C SER A 290 -11.80 -6.24 1.18
N ASN A 291 -12.07 -4.99 1.58
CA ASN A 291 -13.17 -4.68 2.50
C ASN A 291 -14.54 -5.16 1.96
N GLN A 292 -14.75 -5.05 0.65
CA GLN A 292 -15.96 -5.54 -0.01
C GLN A 292 -15.99 -7.08 -0.06
N ALA A 293 -14.89 -7.74 -0.42
CA ALA A 293 -14.79 -9.18 -0.53
C ALA A 293 -15.10 -9.88 0.80
N HIS A 294 -14.57 -9.32 1.90
CA HIS A 294 -14.78 -9.83 3.25
C HIS A 294 -16.04 -9.27 3.94
N ARG A 295 -16.82 -8.42 3.26
CA ARG A 295 -18.07 -7.81 3.79
C ARG A 295 -17.85 -7.02 5.08
N HIS A 296 -16.70 -6.35 5.19
CA HIS A 296 -16.35 -5.58 6.39
C HIS A 296 -17.18 -4.31 6.56
N GLY A 297 -17.89 -3.88 5.54
CA GLY A 297 -18.66 -2.64 5.52
C GLY A 297 -18.04 -1.61 4.57
N VAL A 298 -18.38 -0.34 4.81
CA VAL A 298 -17.96 0.78 3.97
C VAL A 298 -17.11 1.74 4.79
N ALA A 299 -15.83 1.85 4.45
CA ALA A 299 -14.95 2.82 5.09
C ALA A 299 -15.40 4.26 4.80
N PRO A 300 -15.37 5.17 5.80
CA PRO A 300 -15.81 6.56 5.65
C PRO A 300 -14.77 7.42 4.93
N LEU A 301 -14.35 7.00 3.72
CA LEU A 301 -13.26 7.63 2.95
C LEU A 301 -13.42 9.14 2.78
N ALA A 302 -14.65 9.60 2.48
CA ALA A 302 -14.91 11.03 2.33
C ALA A 302 -14.65 11.81 3.62
N ALA A 303 -15.06 11.28 4.77
CA ALA A 303 -14.84 11.91 6.07
C ALA A 303 -13.35 11.90 6.47
N LEU A 304 -12.63 10.80 6.19
CA LEU A 304 -11.17 10.73 6.40
C LEU A 304 -10.44 11.83 5.61
N LEU A 305 -10.78 12.02 4.34
CA LEU A 305 -10.18 13.05 3.49
C LEU A 305 -10.56 14.47 3.94
N GLN A 306 -11.82 14.69 4.35
CA GLN A 306 -12.28 15.99 4.88
C GLN A 306 -11.59 16.34 6.20
N ALA A 307 -11.27 15.37 7.03
CA ALA A 307 -10.49 15.56 8.25
C ALA A 307 -8.98 15.79 8.00
N GLY A 308 -8.55 15.81 6.73
CA GLY A 308 -7.15 16.03 6.36
C GLY A 308 -6.22 14.83 6.63
N ILE A 309 -6.79 13.66 6.89
CA ILE A 309 -6.01 12.43 7.09
C ILE A 309 -5.34 12.04 5.77
N ARG A 310 -4.06 11.68 5.85
CA ARG A 310 -3.28 11.18 4.71
C ARG A 310 -3.77 9.80 4.35
N VAL A 311 -4.38 9.65 3.17
CA VAL A 311 -4.91 8.37 2.68
C VAL A 311 -4.16 7.96 1.41
N GLY A 312 -3.80 6.68 1.33
CA GLY A 312 -3.37 6.01 0.10
C GLY A 312 -4.26 4.81 -0.17
N ILE A 313 -4.22 4.32 -1.40
CA ILE A 313 -4.93 3.11 -1.82
C ILE A 313 -3.98 1.91 -1.74
N GLY A 314 -4.48 0.81 -1.18
CA GLY A 314 -3.80 -0.49 -1.12
C GLY A 314 -4.66 -1.58 -1.75
N THR A 315 -4.03 -2.67 -2.18
CA THR A 315 -4.75 -3.82 -2.76
C THR A 315 -5.05 -4.91 -1.76
N ASP A 316 -4.33 -4.95 -0.62
CA ASP A 316 -4.29 -6.15 0.20
C ASP A 316 -3.69 -7.34 -0.58
N SER A 317 -4.01 -8.57 -0.24
CA SER A 317 -3.45 -9.79 -0.82
C SER A 317 -4.21 -10.29 -2.04
N GLU A 318 -3.53 -11.04 -2.93
CA GLU A 318 -4.21 -11.81 -4.00
C GLU A 318 -5.24 -12.80 -3.44
N VAL A 319 -5.06 -13.25 -2.19
CA VAL A 319 -6.00 -14.18 -1.54
C VAL A 319 -7.33 -13.52 -1.25
N SER A 320 -7.32 -12.21 -0.97
CA SER A 320 -8.51 -11.40 -0.68
C SER A 320 -9.21 -10.92 -1.96
N VAL A 321 -8.43 -10.45 -2.96
CA VAL A 321 -9.00 -9.68 -4.08
C VAL A 321 -8.71 -10.26 -5.46
N GLY A 322 -7.81 -11.25 -5.59
CA GLY A 322 -7.27 -11.68 -6.88
C GLY A 322 -6.16 -10.77 -7.37
N PRO A 323 -6.19 -10.32 -8.63
CA PRO A 323 -5.10 -9.51 -9.19
C PRO A 323 -4.84 -8.21 -8.43
N LEU A 324 -3.55 -7.87 -8.23
CA LEU A 324 -3.12 -6.64 -7.53
C LEU A 324 -3.27 -5.41 -8.44
N ASP A 325 -4.52 -5.04 -8.76
CA ASP A 325 -4.88 -3.92 -9.67
C ASP A 325 -5.28 -2.67 -8.88
N LEU A 326 -4.34 -1.74 -8.72
CA LEU A 326 -4.57 -0.50 -7.97
C LEU A 326 -5.57 0.44 -8.67
N VAL A 327 -5.71 0.36 -9.98
CA VAL A 327 -6.71 1.13 -10.74
C VAL A 327 -8.12 0.58 -10.47
N ALA A 328 -8.26 -0.74 -10.32
CA ALA A 328 -9.52 -1.36 -9.90
C ALA A 328 -9.92 -0.92 -8.48
N GLU A 329 -8.96 -0.86 -7.56
CA GLU A 329 -9.18 -0.32 -6.20
C GLU A 329 -9.63 1.14 -6.24
N ALA A 330 -8.99 1.98 -7.07
CA ALA A 330 -9.40 3.37 -7.27
C ALA A 330 -10.84 3.50 -7.79
N ARG A 331 -11.24 2.63 -8.74
CA ARG A 331 -12.64 2.58 -9.22
C ARG A 331 -13.63 2.19 -8.12
N ALA A 332 -13.25 1.27 -7.22
CA ALA A 332 -14.06 0.91 -6.07
C ALA A 332 -14.17 2.07 -5.08
N ALA A 333 -13.05 2.73 -4.74
CA ALA A 333 -13.01 3.92 -3.88
C ALA A 333 -13.88 5.06 -4.42
N ARG A 334 -13.93 5.25 -5.75
CA ARG A 334 -14.78 6.25 -6.41
C ARG A 334 -16.25 6.10 -6.07
N LYS A 335 -16.74 4.86 -6.05
CA LYS A 335 -18.13 4.58 -5.72
C LYS A 335 -18.48 4.93 -4.27
N LEU A 336 -17.50 4.82 -3.36
CA LEU A 336 -17.69 5.06 -1.93
C LEU A 336 -17.72 6.56 -1.58
N ALA A 337 -16.86 7.38 -2.21
CA ALA A 337 -16.63 8.76 -1.81
C ALA A 337 -16.96 9.80 -2.88
N ARG A 338 -17.49 9.41 -4.05
CA ARG A 338 -17.82 10.28 -5.20
C ARG A 338 -16.66 11.21 -5.62
N LEU A 339 -15.43 10.67 -5.58
CA LEU A 339 -14.24 11.42 -5.94
C LEU A 339 -14.11 11.63 -7.45
N THR A 340 -13.43 12.72 -7.83
CA THR A 340 -13.04 12.94 -9.23
C THR A 340 -11.94 11.95 -9.63
N ALA A 341 -11.74 11.79 -10.94
CA ALA A 341 -10.68 10.92 -11.44
C ALA A 341 -9.29 11.41 -11.01
N GLU A 342 -9.08 12.73 -11.03
CA GLU A 342 -7.84 13.38 -10.61
C GLU A 342 -7.52 13.09 -9.14
N ALA A 343 -8.52 13.20 -8.25
CA ALA A 343 -8.37 12.90 -6.83
C ALA A 343 -8.00 11.41 -6.60
N LEU A 344 -8.59 10.51 -7.37
CA LEU A 344 -8.27 9.07 -7.29
C LEU A 344 -6.85 8.77 -7.77
N ILE A 345 -6.41 9.38 -8.87
CA ILE A 345 -5.02 9.27 -9.33
C ILE A 345 -4.08 9.84 -8.27
N GLU A 346 -4.44 10.94 -7.62
CA GLU A 346 -3.65 11.48 -6.51
C GLU A 346 -3.55 10.49 -5.35
N LEU A 347 -4.64 9.83 -4.93
CA LEU A 347 -4.62 8.81 -3.87
C LEU A 347 -3.72 7.61 -4.22
N CYS A 348 -3.68 7.21 -5.48
CA CYS A 348 -2.84 6.11 -5.97
C CYS A 348 -1.37 6.52 -6.23
N THR A 349 -1.02 7.80 -6.07
CA THR A 349 0.32 8.32 -6.37
C THR A 349 0.83 9.18 -5.21
N LEU A 350 0.67 10.49 -5.25
CA LEU A 350 1.16 11.42 -4.22
C LEU A 350 0.48 11.22 -2.86
N GLY A 351 -0.80 10.87 -2.83
CA GLY A 351 -1.52 10.50 -1.61
C GLY A 351 -0.90 9.29 -0.93
N GLY A 352 -0.65 8.21 -1.70
CA GLY A 352 0.08 7.04 -1.22
C GLY A 352 1.49 7.39 -0.72
N ALA A 353 2.23 8.24 -1.46
CA ALA A 353 3.54 8.72 -1.04
C ALA A 353 3.48 9.51 0.29
N ARG A 354 2.46 10.35 0.47
CA ARG A 354 2.23 11.09 1.73
C ARG A 354 1.91 10.14 2.89
N ALA A 355 1.08 9.13 2.63
CA ALA A 355 0.72 8.14 3.65
C ALA A 355 1.94 7.34 4.13
N LEU A 356 2.88 7.05 3.24
CA LEU A 356 4.12 6.32 3.55
C LEU A 356 5.29 7.23 3.99
N GLY A 357 5.12 8.56 4.02
CA GLY A 357 6.20 9.50 4.33
C GLY A 357 7.25 9.66 3.22
N LEU A 358 6.92 9.28 1.98
CA LEU A 358 7.83 9.27 0.82
C LEU A 358 7.59 10.41 -0.18
N ALA A 359 6.67 11.33 0.11
CA ALA A 359 6.23 12.38 -0.83
C ALA A 359 7.36 13.33 -1.29
N GLY A 360 8.42 13.48 -0.50
CA GLY A 360 9.61 14.25 -0.91
C GLY A 360 10.43 13.57 -2.01
N ALA A 361 10.30 12.25 -2.19
CA ALA A 361 11.12 11.46 -3.09
C ALA A 361 10.38 10.92 -4.32
N THR A 362 9.07 10.62 -4.20
CA THR A 362 8.26 9.98 -5.26
C THR A 362 6.80 10.43 -5.22
N GLY A 363 5.93 9.84 -6.03
CA GLY A 363 4.48 10.10 -6.08
C GLY A 363 4.06 11.26 -6.98
N SER A 364 4.99 12.02 -7.57
CA SER A 364 4.71 13.03 -8.60
C SER A 364 5.91 13.16 -9.54
N LEU A 365 5.68 13.69 -10.74
CA LEU A 365 6.73 13.94 -11.74
C LEU A 365 7.38 15.31 -11.55
N ARG A 366 7.61 15.73 -10.30
CA ARG A 366 8.28 16.99 -9.99
C ARG A 366 9.81 16.85 -10.17
N ILE A 367 10.43 17.90 -10.70
CA ILE A 367 11.89 17.98 -10.88
C ILE A 367 12.61 17.66 -9.55
N GLY A 368 13.63 16.80 -9.64
CA GLY A 368 14.44 16.33 -8.53
C GLY A 368 13.92 15.08 -7.81
N LYS A 369 12.65 14.70 -7.96
CA LYS A 369 12.13 13.41 -7.47
C LYS A 369 12.60 12.24 -8.34
N TRP A 370 12.50 11.02 -7.83
CA TRP A 370 12.74 9.83 -8.65
C TRP A 370 11.80 9.82 -9.86
N ALA A 371 12.35 9.48 -11.01
CA ALA A 371 11.57 9.30 -12.23
C ALA A 371 10.88 7.94 -12.21
N ASP A 372 10.00 7.77 -11.22
CA ASP A 372 9.08 6.64 -11.13
C ASP A 372 7.84 7.00 -11.93
N CYS A 373 7.61 6.31 -13.04
CA CYS A 373 6.47 6.59 -13.89
C CYS A 373 5.87 5.32 -14.47
N VAL A 374 4.61 5.40 -14.83
CA VAL A 374 3.91 4.41 -15.63
C VAL A 374 3.41 5.06 -16.91
N VAL A 375 3.44 4.31 -18.00
CA VAL A 375 2.85 4.68 -19.29
C VAL A 375 1.69 3.73 -19.56
N ILE A 376 0.51 4.28 -19.70
CA ILE A 376 -0.72 3.52 -19.94
C ILE A 376 -1.23 3.88 -21.33
N GLY A 377 -1.35 2.88 -22.20
CA GLY A 377 -1.97 3.03 -23.50
C GLY A 377 -3.45 3.34 -23.36
N VAL A 378 -3.96 4.29 -24.14
CA VAL A 378 -5.37 4.61 -24.15
C VAL A 378 -5.95 4.29 -25.51
N LYS A 379 -7.11 3.64 -25.54
CA LYS A 379 -7.81 3.37 -26.80
C LYS A 379 -8.13 4.70 -27.48
N LYS A 380 -7.97 4.77 -28.81
CA LYS A 380 -8.33 5.96 -29.58
C LYS A 380 -9.66 6.51 -29.12
N ALA A 381 -9.67 7.79 -28.82
CA ALA A 381 -10.87 8.49 -28.39
C ALA A 381 -11.99 8.24 -29.42
N THR A 382 -13.05 7.59 -28.99
CA THR A 382 -14.32 7.61 -29.70
C THR A 382 -14.97 8.98 -29.45
N GLU A 383 -15.96 9.38 -30.25
CA GLU A 383 -16.70 10.64 -30.00
C GLU A 383 -17.23 10.74 -28.54
N ALA A 384 -17.58 9.59 -27.95
CA ALA A 384 -18.03 9.52 -26.56
C ALA A 384 -16.90 9.77 -25.53
N THR A 385 -15.64 9.46 -25.85
CA THR A 385 -14.48 9.64 -24.94
C THR A 385 -13.62 10.86 -25.29
N ALA A 386 -13.92 11.56 -26.38
CA ALA A 386 -13.17 12.72 -26.84
C ALA A 386 -13.14 13.90 -25.81
N LYS A 387 -14.08 13.91 -24.87
CA LYS A 387 -14.18 14.91 -23.78
C LYS A 387 -13.68 14.38 -22.43
N SER A 388 -13.22 13.13 -22.33
CA SER A 388 -12.73 12.58 -21.08
C SER A 388 -11.40 13.19 -20.69
N SER A 389 -11.21 13.52 -19.39
CA SER A 389 -9.91 13.94 -18.89
C SER A 389 -8.89 12.78 -18.97
N PRO A 390 -7.59 13.07 -19.03
CA PRO A 390 -6.57 12.02 -19.02
C PRO A 390 -6.68 11.08 -17.79
N ALA A 391 -7.11 11.60 -16.64
CA ALA A 391 -7.35 10.81 -15.45
C ALA A 391 -8.53 9.83 -15.62
N GLU A 392 -9.61 10.24 -16.31
CA GLU A 392 -10.71 9.34 -16.65
C GLU A 392 -10.26 8.22 -17.61
N LEU A 393 -9.37 8.52 -18.55
CA LEU A 393 -8.81 7.50 -19.45
C LEU A 393 -7.99 6.48 -18.67
N VAL A 394 -7.17 6.91 -17.69
CA VAL A 394 -6.44 6.02 -16.79
C VAL A 394 -7.39 5.14 -15.98
N LEU A 395 -8.44 5.73 -15.39
CA LEU A 395 -9.41 4.94 -14.61
C LEU A 395 -10.23 3.96 -15.47
N ALA A 396 -10.36 4.21 -16.77
CA ALA A 396 -11.02 3.29 -17.69
C ALA A 396 -10.09 2.16 -18.19
N SER A 397 -8.77 2.24 -17.92
CA SER A 397 -7.79 1.25 -18.34
C SER A 397 -7.77 0.02 -17.41
N SER A 398 -7.04 -0.98 -17.84
CA SER A 398 -6.73 -2.21 -17.10
C SER A 398 -5.22 -2.42 -17.01
N THR A 399 -4.79 -3.42 -16.26
CA THR A 399 -3.36 -3.80 -16.22
C THR A 399 -2.81 -4.20 -17.59
N ALA A 400 -3.66 -4.71 -18.51
CA ALA A 400 -3.26 -5.05 -19.86
C ALA A 400 -2.92 -3.82 -20.75
N ASP A 401 -3.33 -2.62 -20.33
CA ASP A 401 -3.06 -1.38 -21.06
C ASP A 401 -1.74 -0.71 -20.57
N VAL A 402 -1.05 -1.28 -19.59
CA VAL A 402 0.25 -0.79 -19.12
C VAL A 402 1.32 -1.11 -20.16
N LEU A 403 1.91 -0.07 -20.75
CA LEU A 403 2.96 -0.21 -21.76
C LEU A 403 4.37 -0.23 -21.15
N LEU A 404 4.56 0.54 -20.09
CA LEU A 404 5.85 0.68 -19.41
C LEU A 404 5.63 1.00 -17.94
N THR A 405 6.38 0.34 -17.07
CA THR A 405 6.59 0.77 -15.68
C THR A 405 8.07 1.04 -15.48
N CYS A 406 8.37 2.27 -15.11
CA CYS A 406 9.74 2.79 -14.97
C CYS A 406 10.01 3.16 -13.51
N LEU A 407 11.08 2.62 -12.96
CA LEU A 407 11.51 2.85 -11.58
C LEU A 407 12.86 3.56 -11.57
N GLY A 408 12.89 4.85 -11.22
CA GLY A 408 14.08 5.67 -11.24
C GLY A 408 14.76 5.65 -12.62
N GLY A 409 14.01 5.72 -13.71
CA GLY A 409 14.52 5.69 -15.07
C GLY A 409 14.83 4.30 -15.65
N ARG A 410 14.69 3.22 -14.87
CA ARG A 410 14.90 1.82 -15.31
C ARG A 410 13.55 1.15 -15.58
N ASP A 411 13.44 0.44 -16.70
CA ASP A 411 12.24 -0.38 -16.98
C ASP A 411 12.21 -1.56 -16.02
N VAL A 412 11.12 -1.67 -15.25
CA VAL A 412 10.83 -2.83 -14.41
C VAL A 412 9.72 -3.69 -15.00
N TYR A 413 8.96 -3.12 -15.92
CA TYR A 413 8.01 -3.81 -16.79
C TYR A 413 7.90 -3.09 -18.13
N ARG A 414 7.78 -3.87 -19.20
CA ARG A 414 7.50 -3.38 -20.56
C ARG A 414 6.62 -4.40 -21.26
N ALA A 415 5.50 -3.93 -21.82
CA ALA A 415 4.67 -4.75 -22.70
C ALA A 415 5.45 -5.12 -23.97
N LEU A 416 5.27 -6.37 -24.43
CA LEU A 416 5.92 -6.91 -25.64
C LEU A 416 5.32 -6.33 -26.91
#